data_e097accb3138eb287a71c11c52c5d284
#
_entry.id   e097accb3138eb287a71c11c52c5d284
#
_cell.length_a   1.000
_cell.length_b   1.000
_cell.length_c   1.000
_cell.angle_alpha   90.00
_cell.angle_beta   90.00
_cell.angle_gamma   90.00
#
_symmetry.space_group_name_H-M   'P 1'
#
loop_
_entity.id
_entity.type
_entity.pdbx_description
1 polymer ?
#
loop_
_entity_poly.entity_id
_entity_poly.type
_entity_poly.pdbx_seq_one_letter_code
_entity_poly.pdbx_strand_id
1 'polypeptide(L)'
;MRKWAIVFGATSVMLIGADAHAQAGAACKPTGTVAEVNACAVQDFQAADTTIQILYEDVMRALSAHERPQLRQEHSAWVRERTMQCKRETQATEAQPEGLRLYHQCLTRKTQERRKGLMRWLSNDSPAKP
;
A
#
# COMPACT_ATOMS: atom_id res chain seq x y z
N MET A 1 27.14 -60.48 31.48
CA MET A 1 25.99 -59.91 30.74
C MET A 1 25.75 -58.51 31.28
N ARG A 2 26.15 -57.50 30.50
CA ARG A 2 25.98 -56.13 30.92
C ARG A 2 24.75 -55.57 30.22
N LYS A 3 23.72 -55.24 30.96
CA LYS A 3 22.51 -54.56 30.45
C LYS A 3 22.79 -53.06 30.36
N TRP A 4 22.83 -52.54 29.15
CA TRP A 4 22.89 -51.09 28.90
C TRP A 4 21.47 -50.54 28.85
N ALA A 5 21.13 -49.72 29.85
CA ALA A 5 19.89 -48.95 29.83
C ALA A 5 20.13 -47.68 29.03
N ILE A 6 19.43 -47.55 27.87
CA ILE A 6 19.42 -46.35 27.09
C ILE A 6 18.35 -45.44 27.68
N VAL A 7 18.77 -44.34 28.28
CA VAL A 7 17.86 -43.27 28.74
C VAL A 7 17.59 -42.36 27.55
N PHE A 8 16.38 -42.43 27.00
CA PHE A 8 15.90 -41.47 26.05
C PHE A 8 15.53 -40.18 26.78
N GLY A 9 16.38 -39.16 26.67
CA GLY A 9 16.06 -37.81 27.06
C GLY A 9 15.09 -37.18 26.05
N ALA A 10 13.85 -36.97 26.47
CA ALA A 10 12.88 -36.20 25.70
C ALA A 10 13.24 -34.72 25.78
N THR A 11 13.88 -34.19 24.74
CA THR A 11 14.07 -32.76 24.53
C THR A 11 12.75 -32.17 24.07
N SER A 12 12.00 -31.56 24.98
CA SER A 12 10.83 -30.75 24.64
C SER A 12 11.32 -29.48 23.96
N VAL A 13 11.18 -29.43 22.62
CA VAL A 13 11.33 -28.19 21.84
C VAL A 13 10.10 -27.33 22.14
N MET A 14 10.27 -26.32 22.99
CA MET A 14 9.30 -25.22 23.10
C MET A 14 9.34 -24.42 21.80
N LEU A 15 8.35 -24.63 20.96
CA LEU A 15 8.01 -23.72 19.85
C LEU A 15 7.52 -22.41 20.50
N ILE A 16 8.42 -21.44 20.57
CA ILE A 16 8.04 -20.06 20.83
C ILE A 16 7.33 -19.59 19.57
N GLY A 17 5.99 -19.70 19.58
CA GLY A 17 5.16 -19.07 18.58
C GLY A 17 5.40 -17.56 18.67
N ALA A 18 6.15 -17.00 17.73
CA ALA A 18 6.23 -15.55 17.56
C ALA A 18 4.80 -15.08 17.27
N ASP A 19 4.25 -14.30 18.21
CA ASP A 19 2.93 -13.70 18.04
C ASP A 19 2.94 -12.81 16.79
N ALA A 20 2.35 -13.32 15.71
CA ALA A 20 2.17 -12.58 14.45
C ALA A 20 1.40 -11.26 14.66
N HIS A 21 0.71 -11.12 15.77
CA HIS A 21 -0.02 -9.91 16.17
C HIS A 21 0.90 -8.73 16.52
N ALA A 22 2.13 -8.95 16.97
CA ALA A 22 3.08 -7.88 17.31
C ALA A 22 3.54 -7.08 16.08
N GLN A 23 3.39 -7.60 14.85
CA GLN A 23 3.79 -6.97 13.59
C GLN A 23 2.63 -6.32 12.82
N ALA A 24 1.38 -6.48 13.28
CA ALA A 24 0.19 -5.97 12.57
C ALA A 24 -0.01 -4.44 12.71
N GLY A 25 0.78 -3.76 13.52
CA GLY A 25 0.59 -2.34 13.81
C GLY A 25 -0.65 -2.05 14.66
N ALA A 26 -0.92 -0.76 14.93
CA ALA A 26 -2.10 -0.33 15.67
C ALA A 26 -3.37 -0.53 14.83
N ALA A 27 -4.49 -0.87 15.49
CA ALA A 27 -5.81 -0.87 14.85
C ALA A 27 -6.27 0.58 14.60
N CYS A 28 -7.02 0.82 13.51
CA CYS A 28 -7.62 2.13 13.24
C CYS A 28 -8.69 2.44 14.28
N LYS A 29 -8.50 3.57 14.99
CA LYS A 29 -9.52 4.20 15.83
C LYS A 29 -9.49 5.71 15.59
N PRO A 30 -10.51 6.31 14.97
CA PRO A 30 -10.50 7.72 14.57
C PRO A 30 -10.33 8.71 15.73
N THR A 31 -10.74 8.33 16.93
CA THR A 31 -10.64 9.12 18.17
C THR A 31 -9.67 8.52 19.18
N GLY A 32 -8.78 7.63 18.73
CA GLY A 32 -7.83 6.92 19.57
C GLY A 32 -6.52 7.66 19.78
N THR A 33 -5.48 6.91 20.11
CA THR A 33 -4.09 7.41 20.20
C THR A 33 -3.57 7.88 18.83
N VAL A 34 -2.46 8.61 18.82
CA VAL A 34 -1.81 9.04 17.56
C VAL A 34 -1.53 7.84 16.65
N ALA A 35 -1.03 6.73 17.20
CA ALA A 35 -0.77 5.51 16.43
C ALA A 35 -2.05 4.91 15.83
N GLU A 36 -3.15 4.90 16.57
CA GLU A 36 -4.45 4.40 16.09
C GLU A 36 -5.06 5.31 15.01
N VAL A 37 -4.93 6.63 15.15
CA VAL A 37 -5.36 7.59 14.12
C VAL A 37 -4.46 7.50 12.87
N ASN A 38 -3.15 7.32 13.04
CA ASN A 38 -2.24 7.07 11.93
C ASN A 38 -2.62 5.80 11.15
N ALA A 39 -3.03 4.74 11.86
CA ALA A 39 -3.48 3.50 11.24
C ALA A 39 -4.73 3.70 10.36
N CYS A 40 -5.64 4.62 10.74
CA CYS A 40 -6.77 4.97 9.88
C CYS A 40 -6.33 5.58 8.55
N ALA A 41 -5.36 6.48 8.56
CA ALA A 41 -4.85 7.08 7.32
C ALA A 41 -4.18 6.04 6.40
N VAL A 42 -3.49 5.05 6.97
CA VAL A 42 -2.94 3.92 6.21
C VAL A 42 -4.05 3.11 5.54
N GLN A 43 -5.12 2.79 6.27
CA GLN A 43 -6.27 2.05 5.72
C GLN A 43 -6.99 2.83 4.63
N ASP A 44 -7.19 4.14 4.81
CA ASP A 44 -7.82 5.00 3.80
C ASP A 44 -7.00 5.01 2.51
N PHE A 45 -5.67 5.09 2.63
CA PHE A 45 -4.80 5.00 1.47
C PHE A 45 -4.88 3.63 0.79
N GLN A 46 -4.86 2.53 1.54
CA GLN A 46 -4.98 1.18 0.98
C GLN A 46 -6.30 1.00 0.22
N ALA A 47 -7.41 1.52 0.76
CA ALA A 47 -8.70 1.48 0.09
C ALA A 47 -8.71 2.32 -1.20
N ALA A 48 -8.14 3.52 -1.18
CA ALA A 48 -8.01 4.37 -2.36
C ALA A 48 -7.11 3.73 -3.43
N ASP A 49 -5.98 3.15 -3.03
CA ASP A 49 -5.03 2.49 -3.93
C ASP A 49 -5.65 1.24 -4.59
N THR A 50 -6.40 0.44 -3.83
CA THR A 50 -7.17 -0.69 -4.37
C THR A 50 -8.19 -0.22 -5.39
N THR A 51 -8.94 0.85 -5.09
CA THR A 51 -9.95 1.40 -5.99
C THR A 51 -9.34 1.88 -7.30
N ILE A 52 -8.20 2.58 -7.24
CA ILE A 52 -7.54 3.09 -8.45
C ILE A 52 -6.89 1.96 -9.26
N GLN A 53 -6.40 0.92 -8.61
CA GLN A 53 -5.87 -0.26 -9.29
C GLN A 53 -6.96 -0.99 -10.07
N ILE A 54 -8.15 -1.17 -9.49
CA ILE A 54 -9.30 -1.75 -10.19
C ILE A 54 -9.66 -0.91 -11.42
N LEU A 55 -9.75 0.41 -11.26
CA LEU A 55 -10.05 1.30 -12.38
C LEU A 55 -8.96 1.24 -13.47
N TYR A 56 -7.69 1.20 -13.10
CA TYR A 56 -6.59 1.03 -14.05
C TYR A 56 -6.73 -0.26 -14.87
N GLU A 57 -7.07 -1.36 -14.23
CA GLU A 57 -7.28 -2.64 -14.91
C GLU A 57 -8.50 -2.61 -15.82
N ASP A 58 -9.58 -1.95 -15.40
CA ASP A 58 -10.78 -1.76 -16.24
C ASP A 58 -10.47 -0.94 -17.50
N VAL A 59 -9.74 0.17 -17.34
CA VAL A 59 -9.29 0.99 -18.46
C VAL A 59 -8.38 0.19 -19.38
N MET A 60 -7.40 -0.54 -18.84
CA MET A 60 -6.51 -1.41 -19.62
C MET A 60 -7.26 -2.43 -20.46
N ARG A 61 -8.33 -3.03 -19.93
CA ARG A 61 -9.17 -3.97 -20.70
C ARG A 61 -9.93 -3.30 -21.84
N ALA A 62 -10.33 -2.06 -21.66
CA ALA A 62 -11.07 -1.31 -22.66
C ALA A 62 -10.19 -0.75 -23.80
N LEU A 63 -8.88 -0.60 -23.56
CA LEU A 63 -7.94 -0.03 -24.53
C LEU A 63 -7.51 -1.06 -25.60
N SER A 64 -7.13 -0.53 -26.76
CA SER A 64 -6.50 -1.32 -27.84
C SER A 64 -5.11 -1.86 -27.43
N ALA A 65 -4.63 -2.87 -28.14
CA ALA A 65 -3.30 -3.42 -27.94
C ALA A 65 -2.18 -2.38 -28.08
N HIS A 66 -2.39 -1.35 -28.93
CA HIS A 66 -1.44 -0.27 -29.15
C HIS A 66 -1.39 0.72 -27.96
N GLU A 67 -2.51 1.00 -27.32
CA GLU A 67 -2.61 1.97 -26.23
C GLU A 67 -2.15 1.39 -24.89
N ARG A 68 -2.34 0.10 -24.66
CA ARG A 68 -2.02 -0.55 -23.37
C ARG A 68 -0.58 -0.35 -22.90
N PRO A 69 0.47 -0.50 -23.72
CA PRO A 69 1.85 -0.26 -23.27
C PRO A 69 2.07 1.20 -22.86
N GLN A 70 1.41 2.13 -23.51
CA GLN A 70 1.51 3.57 -23.21
C GLN A 70 0.90 3.89 -21.86
N LEU A 71 -0.32 3.39 -21.58
CA LEU A 71 -0.94 3.57 -20.26
C LEU A 71 -0.14 2.89 -19.16
N ARG A 72 0.39 1.68 -19.41
CA ARG A 72 1.24 0.98 -18.42
C ARG A 72 2.46 1.81 -18.03
N GLN A 73 3.15 2.38 -19.00
CA GLN A 73 4.32 3.22 -18.75
C GLN A 73 3.95 4.49 -18.00
N GLU A 74 2.88 5.16 -18.43
CA GLU A 74 2.40 6.40 -17.81
C GLU A 74 1.92 6.16 -16.37
N HIS A 75 1.18 5.07 -16.13
CA HIS A 75 0.70 4.73 -14.78
C HIS A 75 1.85 4.39 -13.84
N SER A 76 2.85 3.65 -14.32
CA SER A 76 4.06 3.35 -13.51
C SER A 76 4.84 4.63 -13.16
N ALA A 77 4.95 5.57 -14.09
CA ALA A 77 5.57 6.87 -13.83
C ALA A 77 4.77 7.67 -12.79
N TRP A 78 3.44 7.67 -12.90
CA TRP A 78 2.56 8.33 -11.95
C TRP A 78 2.70 7.75 -10.52
N VAL A 79 2.78 6.43 -10.36
CA VAL A 79 2.99 5.79 -9.04
C VAL A 79 4.27 6.30 -8.37
N ARG A 80 5.37 6.36 -9.14
CA ARG A 80 6.65 6.89 -8.62
C ARG A 80 6.55 8.36 -8.25
N GLU A 81 5.94 9.17 -9.11
CA GLU A 81 5.79 10.61 -8.90
C GLU A 81 4.91 10.90 -7.68
N ARG A 82 3.79 10.20 -7.51
CA ARG A 82 2.93 10.27 -6.32
C ARG A 82 3.76 10.12 -5.03
N THR A 83 4.58 9.07 -4.97
CA THR A 83 5.41 8.77 -3.81
C THR A 83 6.43 9.89 -3.54
N MET A 84 7.13 10.35 -4.60
CA MET A 84 8.12 11.41 -4.46
C MET A 84 7.50 12.74 -4.05
N GLN A 85 6.36 13.11 -4.62
CA GLN A 85 5.66 14.35 -4.27
C GLN A 85 5.21 14.32 -2.81
N CYS A 86 4.59 13.23 -2.35
CA CYS A 86 4.13 13.14 -0.97
C CYS A 86 5.29 13.13 0.03
N LYS A 87 6.41 12.51 -0.29
CA LYS A 87 7.62 12.61 0.54
C LYS A 87 8.12 14.06 0.66
N ARG A 88 8.15 14.80 -0.45
CA ARG A 88 8.53 16.22 -0.43
C ARG A 88 7.55 17.07 0.36
N GLU A 89 6.25 16.90 0.13
CA GLU A 89 5.20 17.69 0.80
C GLU A 89 5.19 17.50 2.32
N THR A 90 5.53 16.30 2.80
CA THR A 90 5.47 15.95 4.22
C THR A 90 6.84 15.83 4.90
N GLN A 91 7.91 16.20 4.24
CA GLN A 91 9.27 16.07 4.75
C GLN A 91 9.48 16.77 6.10
N ALA A 92 8.91 17.96 6.27
CA ALA A 92 9.04 18.74 7.50
C ALA A 92 8.39 18.07 8.73
N THR A 93 7.45 17.16 8.52
CA THR A 93 6.70 16.47 9.58
C THR A 93 7.05 14.99 9.72
N GLU A 94 7.99 14.48 8.92
CA GLU A 94 8.31 13.06 8.84
C GLU A 94 8.68 12.45 10.20
N ALA A 95 9.45 13.17 11.00
CA ALA A 95 9.89 12.73 12.33
C ALA A 95 8.86 12.99 13.46
N GLN A 96 7.75 13.64 13.16
CA GLN A 96 6.71 13.93 14.15
C GLN A 96 5.78 12.73 14.35
N PRO A 97 5.12 12.60 15.51
CA PRO A 97 4.20 11.49 15.79
C PRO A 97 3.09 11.32 14.75
N GLU A 98 2.58 12.42 14.19
CA GLU A 98 1.55 12.45 13.13
C GLU A 98 2.10 12.33 11.70
N GLY A 99 3.41 12.24 11.53
CA GLY A 99 4.07 12.23 10.20
C GLY A 99 3.53 11.14 9.28
N LEU A 100 3.33 9.94 9.82
CA LEU A 100 2.76 8.81 9.07
C LEU A 100 1.36 9.12 8.53
N ARG A 101 0.51 9.75 9.34
CA ARG A 101 -0.84 10.17 8.94
C ARG A 101 -0.79 11.18 7.81
N LEU A 102 0.01 12.23 7.95
CA LEU A 102 0.11 13.29 6.95
C LEU A 102 0.61 12.76 5.60
N TYR A 103 1.59 11.88 5.63
CA TYR A 103 2.09 11.22 4.42
C TYR A 103 1.01 10.38 3.71
N HIS A 104 0.28 9.53 4.46
CA HIS A 104 -0.77 8.69 3.87
C HIS A 104 -1.99 9.50 3.42
N GLN A 105 -2.33 10.60 4.10
CA GLN A 105 -3.37 11.53 3.62
C GLN A 105 -2.97 12.17 2.28
N CYS A 106 -1.70 12.53 2.10
CA CYS A 106 -1.21 13.01 0.80
C CYS A 106 -1.35 11.92 -0.27
N LEU A 107 -0.92 10.70 0.01
CA LEU A 107 -1.06 9.57 -0.92
C LEU A 107 -2.52 9.32 -1.31
N THR A 108 -3.44 9.36 -0.33
CA THR A 108 -4.89 9.19 -0.57
C THR A 108 -5.41 10.25 -1.53
N ARG A 109 -5.13 11.52 -1.25
CA ARG A 109 -5.57 12.64 -2.10
C ARG A 109 -5.06 12.49 -3.54
N LYS A 110 -3.76 12.27 -3.72
CA LYS A 110 -3.15 12.08 -5.05
C LYS A 110 -3.74 10.87 -5.78
N THR A 111 -4.04 9.81 -5.06
CA THR A 111 -4.65 8.60 -5.63
C THR A 111 -6.09 8.85 -6.08
N GLN A 112 -6.88 9.58 -5.31
CA GLN A 112 -8.24 9.96 -5.71
C GLN A 112 -8.26 10.89 -6.93
N GLU A 113 -7.32 11.83 -7.00
CA GLU A 113 -7.15 12.71 -8.17
C GLU A 113 -6.81 11.94 -9.45
N ARG A 114 -6.10 10.81 -9.34
CA ARG A 114 -5.72 9.96 -10.47
C ARG A 114 -6.90 9.45 -11.29
N ARG A 115 -8.07 9.29 -10.68
CA ARG A 115 -9.28 8.82 -11.35
C ARG A 115 -9.54 9.59 -12.64
N LYS A 116 -9.47 10.91 -12.62
CA LYS A 116 -9.70 11.76 -13.82
C LYS A 116 -8.67 11.47 -14.91
N GLY A 117 -7.40 11.27 -14.53
CA GLY A 117 -6.34 10.95 -15.48
C GLY A 117 -6.55 9.61 -16.18
N LEU A 118 -7.00 8.58 -15.45
CA LEU A 118 -7.31 7.28 -16.04
C LEU A 118 -8.54 7.35 -16.97
N MET A 119 -9.59 8.04 -16.56
CA MET A 119 -10.81 8.16 -17.38
C MET A 119 -10.58 8.89 -18.71
N ARG A 120 -9.60 9.79 -18.80
CA ARG A 120 -9.25 10.45 -20.07
C ARG A 120 -8.80 9.48 -21.15
N TRP A 121 -8.22 8.34 -20.78
CA TRP A 121 -7.80 7.31 -21.74
C TRP A 121 -8.98 6.70 -22.51
N LEU A 122 -10.18 6.75 -21.95
CA LEU A 122 -11.41 6.25 -22.57
C LEU A 122 -12.17 7.33 -23.35
N SER A 123 -11.72 8.58 -23.28
CA SER A 123 -12.37 9.71 -23.94
C SER A 123 -11.71 10.05 -25.30
N ASN A 124 -12.32 10.98 -26.02
CA ASN A 124 -11.73 11.53 -27.23
C ASN A 124 -10.44 12.32 -27.01
N ASP A 125 -10.20 12.75 -25.76
CA ASP A 125 -9.00 13.46 -25.33
C ASP A 125 -7.92 12.50 -24.78
N SER A 126 -7.93 11.24 -25.23
CA SER A 126 -6.96 10.24 -24.81
C SER A 126 -5.52 10.68 -25.09
N PRO A 127 -4.59 10.56 -24.14
CA PRO A 127 -3.19 10.88 -24.36
C PRO A 127 -2.50 10.03 -25.45
N ALA A 128 -3.08 8.87 -25.79
CA ALA A 128 -2.57 7.97 -26.82
C ALA A 128 -3.01 8.35 -28.24
N LYS A 129 -3.96 9.27 -28.39
CA LYS A 129 -4.39 9.71 -29.72
C LYS A 129 -3.38 10.70 -30.29
N PRO A 130 -3.01 10.53 -31.57
CA PRO A 130 -2.11 11.49 -32.23
C PRO A 130 -2.75 12.86 -32.37
#